data_0eb43460b0e55fc509b56d66514066df
#
_entry.id   0eb43460b0e55fc509b56d66514066df
#
_cell.length_a   1.000
_cell.length_b   1.000
_cell.length_c   1.000
_cell.angle_alpha   90.00
_cell.angle_beta   90.00
_cell.angle_gamma   90.00
#
_symmetry.space_group_name_H-M   'P 1'
#
loop_
_entity.id
_entity.type
_entity.pdbx_description
1 polymer ?
#
loop_
_entity_poly.entity_id
_entity_poly.type
_entity_poly.pdbx_seq_one_letter_code
_entity_poly.pdbx_strand_id
1 'polypeptide(L)'
;MISAHRSQADPQKRGAYIQLALPAIEKGGGKILASTNDIVAKENGVKEQTVLIVFESLEKALQAYESPEYQEALKALDGGADRDFRIFEGL
;
A
#
# COMPACT_ATOMS: atom_id res chain seq x y z
N MET A 1 -2.99 -3.00 -7.37
CA MET A 1 -3.15 -2.58 -5.96
C MET A 1 -2.80 -1.10 -5.83
N ILE A 2 -3.65 -0.35 -5.19
CA ILE A 2 -3.40 1.06 -4.96
C ILE A 2 -3.71 1.39 -3.50
N SER A 3 -2.81 2.15 -2.87
CA SER A 3 -2.96 2.62 -1.50
C SER A 3 -2.89 4.14 -1.51
N ALA A 4 -4.02 4.80 -1.32
CA ALA A 4 -4.11 6.25 -1.30
C ALA A 4 -4.43 6.71 0.13
N HIS A 5 -3.51 7.44 0.75
CA HIS A 5 -3.73 7.96 2.10
C HIS A 5 -4.78 9.06 2.08
N ARG A 6 -5.66 9.08 3.07
CA ARG A 6 -6.65 10.13 3.26
C ARG A 6 -6.12 11.26 4.13
N SER A 7 -5.08 10.97 4.91
CA SER A 7 -4.42 11.91 5.80
C SER A 7 -2.98 11.50 5.98
N GLN A 8 -2.20 12.35 6.63
CA GLN A 8 -0.80 12.03 6.92
C GLN A 8 -0.72 10.88 7.92
N ALA A 9 0.09 9.87 7.59
CA ALA A 9 0.29 8.73 8.47
C ALA A 9 1.19 9.10 9.66
N ASP A 10 1.09 8.31 10.75
CA ASP A 10 2.05 8.37 11.85
C ASP A 10 3.41 7.94 11.31
N PRO A 11 4.45 8.81 11.37
CA PRO A 11 5.73 8.50 10.73
C PRO A 11 6.43 7.28 11.31
N GLN A 12 6.35 7.06 12.62
CA GLN A 12 7.02 5.93 13.27
C GLN A 12 6.33 4.62 12.92
N LYS A 13 5.00 4.60 12.99
CA LYS A 13 4.22 3.41 12.64
C LYS A 13 4.36 3.07 11.17
N ARG A 14 4.33 4.08 10.29
CA ARG A 14 4.51 3.86 8.87
C ARG A 14 5.92 3.35 8.56
N GLY A 15 6.94 3.87 9.24
CA GLY A 15 8.31 3.39 9.08
C GLY A 15 8.44 1.92 9.43
N ALA A 16 7.88 1.50 10.56
CA ALA A 16 7.87 0.09 10.97
C ALA A 16 7.09 -0.77 9.98
N TYR A 17 5.95 -0.28 9.50
CA TYR A 17 5.15 -0.96 8.48
C TYR A 17 5.95 -1.18 7.19
N ILE A 18 6.61 -0.15 6.68
CA ILE A 18 7.36 -0.20 5.41
C ILE A 18 8.46 -1.27 5.47
N GLN A 19 9.18 -1.38 6.58
CA GLN A 19 10.23 -2.36 6.74
C GLN A 19 9.75 -3.79 6.57
N LEU A 20 8.49 -4.07 6.95
CA LEU A 20 7.87 -5.38 6.82
C LEU A 20 7.08 -5.52 5.52
N ALA A 21 6.43 -4.45 5.07
CA ALA A 21 5.54 -4.50 3.91
C ALA A 21 6.31 -4.66 2.60
N LEU A 22 7.42 -3.96 2.41
CA LEU A 22 8.19 -4.04 1.16
C LEU A 22 8.68 -5.44 0.87
N PRO A 23 9.33 -6.16 1.82
CA PRO A 23 9.71 -7.55 1.56
C PRO A 23 8.52 -8.46 1.30
N ALA A 24 7.39 -8.25 1.99
CA ALA A 24 6.18 -9.05 1.81
C ALA A 24 5.60 -8.86 0.40
N ILE A 25 5.56 -7.63 -0.09
CA ILE A 25 5.07 -7.31 -1.43
C ILE A 25 5.99 -7.92 -2.49
N GLU A 26 7.30 -7.77 -2.33
CA GLU A 26 8.27 -8.34 -3.27
C GLU A 26 8.20 -9.86 -3.31
N LYS A 27 8.09 -10.51 -2.16
CA LYS A 27 7.95 -11.96 -2.05
C LYS A 27 6.67 -12.43 -2.73
N GLY A 28 5.61 -11.64 -2.68
CA GLY A 28 4.35 -11.94 -3.36
C GLY A 28 4.34 -11.64 -4.85
N GLY A 29 5.45 -11.12 -5.39
CA GLY A 29 5.56 -10.81 -6.82
C GLY A 29 5.13 -9.41 -7.19
N GLY A 30 4.95 -8.53 -6.21
CA GLY A 30 4.56 -7.15 -6.46
C GLY A 30 5.72 -6.29 -6.91
N LYS A 31 5.44 -5.36 -7.80
CA LYS A 31 6.40 -4.35 -8.27
C LYS A 31 5.81 -2.99 -8.02
N ILE A 32 6.53 -2.15 -7.29
CA ILE A 32 6.10 -0.79 -7.01
C ILE A 32 6.32 0.07 -8.24
N LEU A 33 5.24 0.62 -8.79
CA LEU A 33 5.28 1.49 -9.96
C LEU A 33 5.37 2.95 -9.57
N ALA A 34 4.79 3.32 -8.43
CA ALA A 34 4.84 4.68 -7.93
C ALA A 34 4.67 4.67 -6.41
N SER A 35 5.36 5.57 -5.75
CA SER A 35 5.21 5.82 -4.32
C SER A 35 5.61 7.28 -4.11
N THR A 36 4.60 8.16 -3.95
CA THR A 36 4.86 9.59 -3.94
C THR A 36 3.78 10.34 -3.16
N ASN A 37 4.16 11.48 -2.61
CA ASN A 37 3.21 12.45 -2.06
C ASN A 37 3.09 13.69 -2.96
N ASP A 38 3.79 13.69 -4.10
CA ASP A 38 3.70 14.77 -5.07
C ASP A 38 2.51 14.50 -6.01
N ILE A 39 1.34 14.87 -5.53
CA ILE A 39 0.06 14.53 -6.15
C ILE A 39 -0.60 15.80 -6.70
N VAL A 40 -1.11 15.70 -7.92
CA VAL A 40 -2.04 16.68 -8.47
C VAL A 40 -3.44 16.12 -8.23
N ALA A 41 -4.16 16.68 -7.27
CA ALA A 41 -5.49 16.21 -6.91
C ALA A 41 -6.54 16.92 -7.75
N LYS A 42 -7.49 16.15 -8.28
CA LYS A 42 -8.64 16.65 -9.04
C LYS A 42 -9.91 16.17 -8.35
N GLU A 43 -10.96 16.95 -8.49
CA GLU A 43 -12.28 16.64 -7.94
C GLU A 43 -12.19 16.36 -6.42
N ASN A 44 -12.52 15.16 -5.98
CA ASN A 44 -12.44 14.77 -4.57
C ASN A 44 -11.15 14.04 -4.21
N GLY A 45 -10.15 14.09 -5.09
CA GLY A 45 -8.86 13.49 -4.81
C GLY A 45 -8.15 14.17 -3.64
N VAL A 46 -7.39 13.39 -2.87
CA VAL A 46 -6.69 13.90 -1.70
C VAL A 46 -5.19 13.97 -2.01
N LYS A 47 -4.58 15.11 -1.70
CA LYS A 47 -3.15 15.33 -1.97
C LYS A 47 -2.30 14.75 -0.83
N GLU A 48 -2.28 13.42 -0.75
CA GLU A 48 -1.54 12.67 0.25
C GLU A 48 -0.79 11.50 -0.40
N GLN A 49 0.06 10.84 0.35
CA GLN A 49 0.89 9.73 -0.12
C GLN A 49 0.05 8.68 -0.87
N THR A 50 0.50 8.32 -2.07
CA THR A 50 -0.15 7.32 -2.90
C THR A 50 0.87 6.32 -3.40
N VAL A 51 0.55 5.04 -3.30
CA VAL A 51 1.41 3.93 -3.74
C VAL A 51 0.65 3.10 -4.76
N LEU A 52 1.29 2.83 -5.89
CA LEU A 52 0.75 1.97 -6.94
C LEU A 52 1.65 0.76 -7.12
N ILE A 53 1.07 -0.43 -7.02
CA ILE A 53 1.80 -1.69 -7.10
C ILE A 53 1.12 -2.59 -8.11
N VAL A 54 1.91 -3.21 -8.99
CA VAL A 54 1.40 -4.18 -9.96
C VAL A 54 1.82 -5.59 -9.56
N PHE A 55 0.89 -6.53 -9.73
CA PHE A 55 1.13 -7.97 -9.59
C PHE A 55 0.78 -8.64 -10.92
N GLU A 56 1.23 -9.86 -11.07
CA GLU A 56 0.99 -10.65 -12.28
C GLU A 56 -0.51 -10.92 -12.50
N SER A 57 -1.28 -11.01 -11.42
CA SER A 57 -2.72 -11.26 -11.47
C SER A 57 -3.40 -10.71 -10.23
N LEU A 58 -4.72 -10.57 -10.30
CA LEU A 58 -5.53 -10.20 -9.14
C LEU A 58 -5.33 -11.20 -8.00
N GLU A 59 -5.30 -12.49 -8.33
CA GLU A 59 -5.10 -13.55 -7.33
C GLU A 59 -3.78 -13.38 -6.60
N LYS A 60 -2.69 -13.08 -7.31
CA LYS A 60 -1.38 -12.85 -6.70
C LYS A 60 -1.40 -11.65 -5.76
N ALA A 61 -2.08 -10.59 -6.15
CA ALA A 61 -2.21 -9.39 -5.30
C ALA A 61 -2.96 -9.72 -4.01
N LEU A 62 -4.06 -10.47 -4.11
CA LEU A 62 -4.83 -10.88 -2.94
C LEU A 62 -4.03 -11.79 -2.03
N GLN A 63 -3.29 -12.74 -2.59
CA GLN A 63 -2.42 -13.63 -1.82
C GLN A 63 -1.35 -12.85 -1.06
N ALA A 64 -0.75 -11.84 -1.70
CA ALA A 64 0.25 -11.00 -1.05
C ALA A 64 -0.34 -10.21 0.12
N TYR A 65 -1.51 -9.64 -0.07
CA TYR A 65 -2.19 -8.90 0.99
C TYR A 65 -2.54 -9.80 2.18
N GLU A 66 -2.99 -11.01 1.90
CA GLU A 66 -3.42 -11.97 2.93
C GLU A 66 -2.25 -12.76 3.52
N SER A 67 -1.04 -12.61 3.00
CA SER A 67 0.13 -13.35 3.49
C SER A 67 0.41 -13.03 4.96
N PRO A 68 0.95 -13.99 5.73
CA PRO A 68 1.34 -13.74 7.12
C PRO A 68 2.32 -12.57 7.25
N GLU A 69 3.24 -12.43 6.31
CA GLU A 69 4.25 -11.37 6.30
C GLU A 69 3.59 -9.99 6.18
N TYR A 70 2.63 -9.85 5.27
CA TYR A 70 1.94 -8.57 5.12
C TYR A 70 1.02 -8.27 6.30
N GLN A 71 0.37 -9.28 6.86
CA GLN A 71 -0.47 -9.11 8.06
C GLN A 71 0.36 -8.64 9.24
N GLU A 72 1.60 -9.11 9.38
CA GLU A 72 2.52 -8.59 10.40
C GLU A 72 2.85 -7.12 10.15
N ALA A 73 3.00 -6.73 8.89
CA ALA A 73 3.22 -5.32 8.54
C ALA A 73 2.03 -4.46 8.96
N LEU A 74 0.80 -4.94 8.77
CA LEU A 74 -0.41 -4.21 9.19
C LEU A 74 -0.48 -4.06 10.72
N LYS A 75 -0.03 -5.07 11.46
CA LYS A 75 0.07 -4.96 12.93
C LYS A 75 1.05 -3.87 13.34
N ALA A 76 2.18 -3.76 12.63
CA ALA A 76 3.16 -2.71 12.90
C ALA A 76 2.60 -1.33 12.60
N LEU A 77 1.74 -1.22 11.57
CA LEU A 77 1.07 0.03 11.23
C LEU A 77 0.07 0.45 12.33
N ASP A 78 -0.59 -0.50 12.96
CA ASP A 78 -1.40 -0.31 14.18
C ASP A 78 -2.31 0.93 14.12
N GLY A 79 -3.11 1.03 13.05
CA GLY A 79 -4.02 2.16 12.88
C GLY A 79 -3.32 3.50 12.58
N GLY A 80 -2.02 3.49 12.30
CA GLY A 80 -1.24 4.71 12.05
C GLY A 80 -1.48 5.36 10.69
N ALA A 81 -2.36 4.81 9.86
CA ALA A 81 -2.71 5.41 8.57
C ALA A 81 -4.17 5.16 8.25
N ASP A 82 -4.81 6.16 7.68
CA ASP A 82 -6.15 6.06 7.10
C ASP A 82 -5.98 6.06 5.59
N ARG A 83 -6.27 4.93 4.95
CA ARG A 83 -5.99 4.73 3.53
C ARG A 83 -7.23 4.25 2.79
N ASP A 84 -7.41 4.77 1.58
CA ASP A 84 -8.27 4.17 0.58
C ASP A 84 -7.43 3.11 -0.12
N PHE A 85 -7.62 1.85 0.25
CA PHE A 85 -6.81 0.74 -0.22
C PHE A 85 -7.64 -0.12 -1.16
N ARG A 86 -7.18 -0.28 -2.40
CA ARG A 86 -7.94 -0.98 -3.43
C ARG A 86 -7.08 -2.02 -4.14
N ILE A 87 -7.67 -3.19 -4.35
CA ILE A 87 -7.07 -4.27 -5.12
C ILE A 87 -8.06 -4.61 -6.23
N PHE A 88 -7.61 -4.52 -7.47
CA PHE A 88 -8.48 -4.73 -8.62
C PHE A 88 -7.69 -5.22 -9.82
N GLU A 89 -8.41 -5.83 -10.76
CA GLU A 89 -7.79 -6.38 -11.97
C GLU A 89 -7.57 -5.27 -13.00
N GLY A 90 -6.40 -5.30 -13.65
CA GLY A 90 -6.10 -4.40 -14.74
C GLY A 90 -6.63 -4.90 -16.09
N LEU A 91 -6.36 -4.16 -17.12
CA LEU A 91 -6.79 -4.49 -18.50
C LEU A 91 -6.03 -5.66 -19.12
#